data_07d65c858697c390e69d5f63be940c02
#
_entry.id   07d65c858697c390e69d5f63be940c02
#
_cell.length_a   1.000
_cell.length_b   1.000
_cell.length_c   1.000
_cell.angle_alpha   90.00
_cell.angle_beta   90.00
_cell.angle_gamma   90.00
#
_symmetry.space_group_name_H-M   'P 1'
#
loop_
_entity.id
_entity.type
_entity.pdbx_description
1 polymer ?
#
loop_
_entity_poly.entity_id
_entity_poly.type
_entity_poly.pdbx_seq_one_letter_code
_entity_poly.pdbx_strand_id
1 'polypeptide(L)'
;MKIYDISQEVFGCQVYPGDPMPEKKELKSMEKGEVYNLTAFSMCAHNGTHIDAPCHFIKDGKPVDEMSLEAFIGMAYVVEHSGVVTDNDATEIIEKAKKHNAEATKRILIKGDVEISLEAAKVFASSNILLLGNESQTI
;
A
#
# COMPACT_ATOMS: atom_id res chain seq x y z
N MET A 1 1.23 -23.18 8.33
CA MET A 1 1.11 -21.91 7.57
C MET A 1 2.30 -21.05 7.93
N LYS A 2 2.99 -20.45 6.95
CA LYS A 2 4.08 -19.51 7.19
C LYS A 2 3.55 -18.09 6.94
N ILE A 3 3.77 -17.18 7.88
CA ILE A 3 3.32 -15.78 7.80
C ILE A 3 4.56 -14.91 7.65
N TYR A 4 4.50 -13.96 6.73
CA TYR A 4 5.51 -12.92 6.55
C TYR A 4 4.86 -11.57 6.78
N ASP A 5 5.36 -10.81 7.72
CA ASP A 5 5.00 -9.41 7.88
C ASP A 5 5.81 -8.60 6.86
N ILE A 6 5.11 -7.91 5.97
CA ILE A 6 5.70 -7.02 4.95
C ILE A 6 5.31 -5.56 5.19
N SER A 7 4.73 -5.25 6.35
CA SER A 7 4.36 -3.89 6.71
C SER A 7 5.54 -3.11 7.28
N GLN A 8 5.52 -1.79 7.10
CA GLN A 8 6.43 -0.87 7.75
C GLN A 8 5.91 -0.50 9.15
N GLU A 9 6.80 -0.36 10.11
CA GLU A 9 6.46 0.15 11.44
C GLU A 9 6.10 1.63 11.34
N VAL A 10 4.95 2.02 11.90
CA VAL A 10 4.37 3.36 11.68
C VAL A 10 5.22 4.48 12.28
N PHE A 11 5.74 4.30 13.51
CA PHE A 11 6.47 5.36 14.22
C PHE A 11 7.93 5.50 13.78
N GLY A 12 8.46 4.50 13.07
CA GLY A 12 9.80 4.51 12.50
C GLY A 12 9.82 4.56 10.96
N CYS A 13 8.67 4.70 10.31
CA CYS A 13 8.60 4.77 8.85
C CYS A 13 9.23 6.06 8.32
N GLN A 14 9.64 6.03 7.07
CA GLN A 14 9.97 7.24 6.34
C GLN A 14 8.67 8.03 6.07
N VAL A 15 8.63 9.29 6.49
CA VAL A 15 7.48 10.18 6.29
C VAL A 15 7.70 11.01 5.03
N TYR A 16 6.64 11.19 4.25
CA TYR A 16 6.72 12.03 3.05
C TYR A 16 7.07 13.48 3.42
N PRO A 17 7.96 14.16 2.66
CA PRO A 17 8.38 15.51 2.96
C PRO A 17 7.21 16.49 3.07
N GLY A 18 7.04 17.09 4.24
CA GLY A 18 5.94 18.02 4.54
C GLY A 18 4.77 17.41 5.32
N ASP A 19 4.69 16.10 5.42
CA ASP A 19 3.67 15.43 6.23
C ASP A 19 4.04 15.44 7.72
N PRO A 20 3.04 15.39 8.63
CA PRO A 20 3.30 15.30 10.05
C PRO A 20 3.90 13.94 10.42
N MET A 21 4.90 13.97 11.30
CA MET A 21 5.47 12.76 11.88
C MET A 21 4.43 12.04 12.74
N PRO A 22 4.40 10.70 12.73
CA PRO A 22 3.57 9.95 13.66
C PRO A 22 4.10 10.10 15.09
N GLU A 23 3.18 10.32 16.03
CA GLU A 23 3.51 10.52 17.44
C GLU A 23 2.70 9.57 18.31
N LYS A 24 3.34 9.07 19.36
CA LYS A 24 2.67 8.31 20.43
C LYS A 24 2.85 9.00 21.77
N LYS A 25 1.78 9.04 22.56
CA LYS A 25 1.76 9.60 23.91
C LYS A 25 1.26 8.57 24.89
N GLU A 26 2.09 8.22 25.87
CA GLU A 26 1.67 7.43 27.00
C GLU A 26 0.74 8.27 27.89
N LEU A 27 -0.51 7.86 28.01
CA LEU A 27 -1.52 8.53 28.84
C LEU A 27 -1.58 7.92 30.25
N LYS A 28 -1.41 6.59 30.36
CA LYS A 28 -1.36 5.84 31.60
C LYS A 28 -0.34 4.73 31.51
N SER A 29 0.30 4.40 32.62
CA SER A 29 1.32 3.35 32.69
C SER A 29 1.25 2.60 34.02
N MET A 30 1.18 1.29 33.93
CA MET A 30 1.24 0.42 35.10
C MET A 30 2.59 0.57 35.85
N GLU A 31 3.67 0.86 35.14
CA GLU A 31 4.98 1.14 35.75
C GLU A 31 4.96 2.43 36.60
N LYS A 32 4.03 3.33 36.32
CA LYS A 32 3.81 4.59 37.07
C LYS A 32 2.67 4.48 38.09
N GLY A 33 2.20 3.25 38.38
CA GLY A 33 1.19 3.00 39.41
C GLY A 33 -0.26 3.07 38.93
N GLU A 34 -0.49 3.20 37.65
CA GLU A 34 -1.84 3.14 37.07
C GLU A 34 -2.35 1.70 36.98
N VAL A 35 -3.68 1.53 36.87
CA VAL A 35 -4.31 0.19 36.82
C VAL A 35 -4.11 -0.50 35.45
N TYR A 36 -3.85 0.28 34.39
CA TYR A 36 -3.64 -0.21 33.02
C TYR A 36 -2.72 0.73 32.24
N ASN A 37 -2.23 0.23 31.12
CA ASN A 37 -1.48 1.02 30.15
C ASN A 37 -2.44 1.60 29.11
N LEU A 38 -2.27 2.88 28.77
CA LEU A 38 -3.05 3.56 27.75
C LEU A 38 -2.15 4.46 26.93
N THR A 39 -2.17 4.26 25.61
CA THR A 39 -1.40 5.06 24.67
C THR A 39 -2.36 5.72 23.67
N ALA A 40 -2.22 7.01 23.47
CA ALA A 40 -2.79 7.73 22.33
C ALA A 40 -1.72 7.85 21.24
N PHE A 41 -2.18 7.94 19.99
CA PHE A 41 -1.29 8.24 18.86
C PHE A 41 -1.97 9.16 17.86
N SER A 42 -1.17 9.90 17.11
CA SER A 42 -1.57 10.66 15.94
C SER A 42 -0.66 10.30 14.77
N MET A 43 -1.21 10.26 13.57
CA MET A 43 -0.45 9.96 12.36
C MET A 43 -1.15 10.56 11.14
N CYS A 44 -0.38 10.79 10.07
CA CYS A 44 -0.94 10.97 8.74
C CYS A 44 -1.47 9.64 8.20
N ALA A 45 -2.53 9.66 7.42
CA ALA A 45 -3.09 8.45 6.79
C ALA A 45 -2.08 7.73 5.88
N HIS A 46 -1.07 8.46 5.40
CA HIS A 46 -0.03 7.96 4.50
C HIS A 46 1.27 7.55 5.22
N ASN A 47 1.27 7.41 6.56
CA ASN A 47 2.42 6.90 7.29
C ASN A 47 2.49 5.36 7.24
N GLY A 48 3.68 4.82 6.99
CA GLY A 48 3.92 3.38 6.96
C GLY A 48 3.25 2.68 5.77
N THR A 49 2.93 1.41 5.93
CA THR A 49 2.20 0.66 4.90
C THR A 49 0.72 1.06 4.91
N HIS A 50 0.25 1.63 3.82
CA HIS A 50 -1.09 2.20 3.71
C HIS A 50 -1.70 1.96 2.32
N ILE A 51 -2.90 2.45 2.12
CA ILE A 51 -3.64 2.40 0.85
C ILE A 51 -4.06 3.82 0.50
N ASP A 52 -3.81 4.22 -0.74
CA ASP A 52 -4.36 5.41 -1.34
C ASP A 52 -5.71 5.09 -1.96
N ALA A 53 -6.77 5.65 -1.38
CA ALA A 53 -8.10 5.55 -1.95
C ALA A 53 -8.27 6.57 -3.09
N PRO A 54 -9.22 6.35 -4.04
CA PRO A 54 -9.45 7.27 -5.14
C PRO A 54 -9.64 8.74 -4.73
N CYS A 55 -10.24 9.00 -3.57
CA CYS A 55 -10.43 10.37 -3.07
C CYS A 55 -9.11 11.11 -2.75
N HIS A 56 -7.98 10.41 -2.68
CA HIS A 56 -6.70 11.06 -2.44
C HIS A 56 -6.31 12.02 -3.57
N PHE A 57 -6.55 11.64 -4.82
CA PHE A 57 -6.22 12.45 -6.00
C PHE A 57 -7.43 12.82 -6.87
N ILE A 58 -8.57 12.18 -6.68
CA ILE A 58 -9.76 12.38 -7.51
C ILE A 58 -10.82 13.10 -6.69
N LYS A 59 -11.17 14.33 -7.10
CA LYS A 59 -12.33 15.02 -6.52
C LYS A 59 -13.56 14.13 -6.69
N ASP A 60 -14.34 13.97 -5.64
CA ASP A 60 -15.50 13.08 -5.59
C ASP A 60 -15.16 11.57 -5.76
N GLY A 61 -13.89 11.20 -5.65
CA GLY A 61 -13.44 9.81 -5.57
C GLY A 61 -13.88 9.15 -4.26
N LYS A 62 -14.04 7.82 -4.29
CA LYS A 62 -14.46 7.07 -3.10
C LYS A 62 -13.38 7.10 -2.02
N PRO A 63 -13.73 7.35 -0.76
CA PRO A 63 -12.85 7.10 0.38
C PRO A 63 -12.70 5.59 0.65
N VAL A 64 -11.72 5.21 1.46
CA VAL A 64 -11.39 3.81 1.71
C VAL A 64 -12.53 3.00 2.35
N ASP A 65 -13.33 3.62 3.20
CA ASP A 65 -14.48 3.02 3.89
C ASP A 65 -15.69 2.74 2.96
N GLU A 66 -15.72 3.35 1.77
CA GLU A 66 -16.69 3.06 0.71
C GLU A 66 -16.19 2.06 -0.34
N MET A 67 -14.94 1.60 -0.22
CA MET A 67 -14.38 0.63 -1.14
C MET A 67 -14.72 -0.80 -0.70
N SER A 68 -14.85 -1.70 -1.68
CA SER A 68 -15.04 -3.12 -1.39
C SER A 68 -13.79 -3.72 -0.76
N LEU A 69 -13.95 -4.49 0.32
CA LEU A 69 -12.86 -5.26 0.92
C LEU A 69 -12.22 -6.25 -0.06
N GLU A 70 -12.95 -6.67 -1.09
CA GLU A 70 -12.40 -7.51 -2.16
C GLU A 70 -11.20 -6.86 -2.86
N ALA A 71 -11.10 -5.54 -2.89
CA ALA A 71 -9.93 -4.87 -3.43
C ALA A 71 -8.65 -5.20 -2.62
N PHE A 72 -8.77 -5.35 -1.31
CA PHE A 72 -7.65 -5.42 -0.38
C PHE A 72 -7.35 -6.84 0.12
N ILE A 73 -8.31 -7.76 0.05
CA ILE A 73 -8.19 -9.10 0.62
C ILE A 73 -8.25 -10.13 -0.51
N GLY A 74 -7.24 -10.98 -0.58
CA GLY A 74 -7.18 -12.08 -1.53
C GLY A 74 -5.76 -12.43 -1.96
N MET A 75 -5.66 -13.28 -2.97
CA MET A 75 -4.36 -13.62 -3.56
C MET A 75 -3.78 -12.42 -4.30
N ALA A 76 -2.47 -12.24 -4.18
CA ALA A 76 -1.72 -11.22 -4.91
C ALA A 76 -0.57 -11.86 -5.69
N TYR A 77 -0.22 -11.27 -6.82
CA TYR A 77 0.99 -11.61 -7.56
C TYR A 77 2.09 -10.62 -7.18
N VAL A 78 3.19 -11.15 -6.66
CA VAL A 78 4.37 -10.35 -6.30
C VAL A 78 5.40 -10.49 -7.41
N VAL A 79 5.91 -9.37 -7.90
CA VAL A 79 6.95 -9.30 -8.93
C VAL A 79 8.09 -8.40 -8.47
N GLU A 80 9.33 -8.77 -8.76
CA GLU A 80 10.48 -7.89 -8.55
C GLU A 80 10.72 -7.04 -9.79
N HIS A 81 10.88 -5.73 -9.58
CA HIS A 81 11.24 -4.78 -10.63
C HIS A 81 12.07 -3.64 -10.01
N SER A 82 12.83 -2.91 -10.81
CA SER A 82 13.58 -1.72 -10.37
C SER A 82 13.63 -0.68 -11.48
N GLY A 83 13.61 0.60 -11.12
CA GLY A 83 13.56 1.70 -12.06
C GLY A 83 12.16 1.92 -12.65
N VAL A 84 12.08 2.51 -13.84
CA VAL A 84 10.81 2.88 -14.46
C VAL A 84 10.09 1.65 -14.99
N VAL A 85 8.85 1.44 -14.54
CA VAL A 85 7.93 0.45 -15.11
C VAL A 85 7.30 1.06 -16.36
N THR A 86 7.59 0.48 -17.52
CA THR A 86 7.03 0.90 -18.81
C THR A 86 5.69 0.19 -19.11
N ASP A 87 5.00 0.59 -20.17
CA ASP A 87 3.80 -0.07 -20.69
C ASP A 87 4.06 -1.54 -21.06
N ASN A 88 5.24 -1.83 -21.63
CA ASN A 88 5.66 -3.19 -21.94
C ASN A 88 5.86 -4.02 -20.65
N ASP A 89 6.52 -3.45 -19.63
CA ASP A 89 6.70 -4.12 -18.36
C ASP A 89 5.36 -4.41 -17.68
N ALA A 90 4.46 -3.42 -17.67
CA ALA A 90 3.11 -3.59 -17.12
C ALA A 90 2.33 -4.72 -17.82
N THR A 91 2.41 -4.77 -19.15
CA THR A 91 1.79 -5.83 -19.94
C THR A 91 2.38 -7.20 -19.59
N GLU A 92 3.71 -7.31 -19.52
CA GLU A 92 4.41 -8.54 -19.19
C GLU A 92 4.08 -9.03 -17.77
N ILE A 93 4.03 -8.10 -16.80
CA ILE A 93 3.66 -8.38 -15.41
C ILE A 93 2.25 -8.97 -15.34
N ILE A 94 1.29 -8.35 -16.01
CA ILE A 94 -0.10 -8.82 -16.06
C ILE A 94 -0.20 -10.21 -16.69
N GLU A 95 0.51 -10.45 -17.79
CA GLU A 95 0.51 -11.76 -18.45
C GLU A 95 1.14 -12.85 -17.60
N LYS A 96 2.25 -12.55 -16.92
CA LYS A 96 2.88 -13.48 -15.97
C LYS A 96 1.95 -13.79 -14.80
N ALA A 97 1.28 -12.78 -14.26
CA ALA A 97 0.30 -12.97 -13.18
C ALA A 97 -0.86 -13.87 -13.64
N LYS A 98 -1.42 -13.65 -14.82
CA LYS A 98 -2.50 -14.48 -15.40
C LYS A 98 -2.08 -15.93 -15.59
N LYS A 99 -0.86 -16.16 -16.07
CA LYS A 99 -0.32 -17.52 -16.25
C LYS A 99 -0.08 -18.22 -14.92
N HIS A 100 0.27 -17.47 -13.87
CA HIS A 100 0.51 -18.03 -12.56
C HIS A 100 -0.81 -18.35 -11.82
N ASN A 101 -1.70 -17.36 -11.71
CA ASN A 101 -3.02 -17.51 -11.08
C ASN A 101 -3.93 -16.32 -11.47
N ALA A 102 -5.08 -16.60 -12.06
CA ALA A 102 -6.03 -15.57 -12.49
C ALA A 102 -6.54 -14.69 -11.34
N GLU A 103 -6.78 -15.26 -10.14
CA GLU A 103 -7.21 -14.48 -8.96
C GLU A 103 -6.10 -13.57 -8.44
N ALA A 104 -4.84 -14.00 -8.49
CA ALA A 104 -3.71 -13.20 -8.06
C ALA A 104 -3.47 -11.98 -8.98
N THR A 105 -3.95 -12.03 -10.22
CA THR A 105 -3.86 -10.91 -11.16
C THR A 105 -4.65 -9.68 -10.69
N LYS A 106 -5.67 -9.88 -9.87
CA LYS A 106 -6.47 -8.77 -9.33
C LYS A 106 -5.67 -7.84 -8.40
N ARG A 107 -4.56 -8.31 -7.83
CA ARG A 107 -3.71 -7.55 -6.91
C ARG A 107 -2.26 -7.79 -7.28
N ILE A 108 -1.61 -6.76 -7.75
CA ILE A 108 -0.20 -6.80 -8.14
C ILE A 108 0.61 -5.98 -7.15
N LEU A 109 1.65 -6.60 -6.59
CA LEU A 109 2.60 -5.96 -5.71
C LEU A 109 3.98 -5.98 -6.37
N ILE A 110 4.55 -4.82 -6.58
CA ILE A 110 5.87 -4.66 -7.18
C ILE A 110 6.88 -4.44 -6.06
N LYS A 111 7.79 -5.39 -5.89
CA LYS A 111 8.87 -5.32 -4.93
C LYS A 111 10.08 -4.65 -5.58
N GLY A 112 10.60 -3.62 -4.95
CA GLY A 112 11.76 -2.84 -5.37
C GLY A 112 11.46 -1.36 -5.50
N ASP A 113 12.51 -0.59 -5.73
CA ASP A 113 12.41 0.86 -5.94
C ASP A 113 11.97 1.12 -7.39
N VAL A 114 10.72 1.52 -7.56
CA VAL A 114 10.08 1.68 -8.87
C VAL A 114 9.36 3.02 -9.00
N GLU A 115 9.33 3.52 -10.23
CA GLU A 115 8.48 4.61 -10.69
C GLU A 115 7.54 4.06 -11.78
N ILE A 116 6.25 4.33 -11.64
CA ILE A 116 5.25 3.87 -12.62
C ILE A 116 5.06 4.95 -13.69
N SER A 117 5.41 4.65 -14.94
CA SER A 117 5.16 5.60 -16.05
C SER A 117 3.66 5.79 -16.27
N LEU A 118 3.29 6.94 -16.82
CA LEU A 118 1.89 7.23 -17.17
C LEU A 118 1.31 6.16 -18.10
N GLU A 119 2.11 5.66 -19.04
CA GLU A 119 1.72 4.62 -19.99
C GLU A 119 1.49 3.29 -19.28
N ALA A 120 2.37 2.90 -18.35
CA ALA A 120 2.16 1.72 -17.51
C ALA A 120 0.91 1.85 -16.62
N ALA A 121 0.68 3.02 -16.02
CA ALA A 121 -0.51 3.28 -15.23
C ALA A 121 -1.80 3.10 -16.05
N LYS A 122 -1.82 3.54 -17.32
CA LYS A 122 -2.95 3.31 -18.24
C LYS A 122 -3.16 1.82 -18.53
N VAL A 123 -2.09 1.05 -18.71
CA VAL A 123 -2.17 -0.41 -18.92
C VAL A 123 -2.76 -1.09 -17.68
N PHE A 124 -2.28 -0.77 -16.49
CA PHE A 124 -2.84 -1.30 -15.24
C PHE A 124 -4.30 -0.90 -15.05
N ALA A 125 -4.63 0.38 -15.24
CA ALA A 125 -6.00 0.90 -15.09
C ALA A 125 -7.01 0.31 -16.08
N SER A 126 -6.58 -0.04 -17.30
CA SER A 126 -7.44 -0.70 -18.31
C SER A 126 -7.62 -2.21 -18.07
N SER A 127 -6.90 -2.76 -17.13
CA SER A 127 -6.97 -4.17 -16.73
C SER A 127 -7.94 -4.37 -15.57
N ASN A 128 -8.34 -5.61 -15.29
CA ASN A 128 -9.20 -5.94 -14.14
C ASN A 128 -8.42 -6.01 -12.82
N ILE A 129 -7.44 -5.14 -12.63
CA ILE A 129 -6.65 -5.03 -11.41
C ILE A 129 -7.44 -4.19 -10.42
N LEU A 130 -7.55 -4.67 -9.19
CA LEU A 130 -8.21 -3.99 -8.08
C LEU A 130 -7.23 -3.24 -7.18
N LEU A 131 -5.98 -3.71 -7.11
CA LEU A 131 -4.92 -3.14 -6.31
C LEU A 131 -3.58 -3.23 -7.04
N LEU A 132 -2.88 -2.11 -7.11
CA LEU A 132 -1.47 -2.03 -7.46
C LEU A 132 -0.73 -1.50 -6.24
N GLY A 133 0.33 -2.16 -5.83
CA GLY A 133 1.18 -1.74 -4.71
C GLY A 133 2.66 -1.79 -5.07
N ASN A 134 3.45 -0.95 -4.43
CA ASN A 134 4.90 -0.91 -4.55
C ASN A 134 5.56 -0.63 -3.18
N GLU A 135 6.89 -0.64 -3.14
CA GLU A 135 7.68 -0.31 -1.95
C GLU A 135 8.08 1.18 -1.89
N SER A 136 7.85 1.94 -2.96
CA SER A 136 8.16 3.38 -3.02
C SER A 136 7.13 4.19 -2.23
N GLN A 137 7.52 5.38 -1.73
CA GLN A 137 6.62 6.28 -1.00
C GLN A 137 5.48 6.84 -1.87
N THR A 138 5.67 6.86 -3.17
CA THR A 138 4.72 7.37 -4.16
C THR A 138 4.79 6.52 -5.42
N ILE A 139 3.77 6.60 -6.22
CA ILE A 139 3.65 5.95 -7.52
C ILE A 139 4.08 6.92 -8.63
#